data_c58916a834fcf8164210de020a03d21d
#
_entry.id   c58916a834fcf8164210de020a03d21d
#
_cell.length_a   1.000
_cell.length_b   1.000
_cell.length_c   1.000
_cell.angle_alpha   90.00
_cell.angle_beta   90.00
_cell.angle_gamma   90.00
#
_symmetry.space_group_name_H-M   'P 1'
#
loop_
_entity.id
_entity.type
_entity.pdbx_description
1 polymer ?
#
loop_
_entity_poly.entity_id
_entity_poly.type
_entity_poly.pdbx_seq_one_letter_code
_entity_poly.pdbx_strand_id
1 'polypeptide(L)'
;PKLANGEWLGCFGLPEPNHGSDPGAMITRARKVAGGFSLSGAKMWITNSPIADVFVVWAKNDDGKIRGFILQRGMKGLTTPAIHGKMGLRASVTGEIVMDGVFVPDENELPHVSGLKGPFTCLNSARYGIAWGALGAAEDCWFRARQYVMDRKQFGRPLAANQLIQK
;
A
#
# COMPACT_ATOMS: atom_id res chain seq x y z
N PRO A 1 10.69 15.77 -10.48
CA PRO A 1 11.33 16.83 -9.68
C PRO A 1 10.70 16.94 -8.30
N LYS A 2 9.38 17.22 -8.14
CA LYS A 2 8.77 17.49 -6.82
C LYS A 2 8.73 16.28 -5.87
N LEU A 3 8.53 15.08 -6.38
CA LEU A 3 8.64 13.85 -5.58
C LEU A 3 10.10 13.54 -5.23
N ALA A 4 11.04 13.82 -6.14
CA ALA A 4 12.44 13.50 -5.95
C ALA A 4 13.14 14.41 -4.94
N ASN A 5 12.70 15.67 -4.82
CA ASN A 5 13.23 16.63 -3.84
C ASN A 5 12.46 16.67 -2.51
N GLY A 6 11.43 15.79 -2.36
CA GLY A 6 10.61 15.70 -1.16
C GLY A 6 9.58 16.81 -0.96
N GLU A 7 9.36 17.63 -1.99
CA GLU A 7 8.37 18.69 -1.98
C GLU A 7 6.93 18.16 -2.03
N TRP A 8 6.72 17.04 -2.72
CA TRP A 8 5.46 16.32 -2.80
C TRP A 8 5.59 14.90 -2.26
N LEU A 9 4.51 14.43 -1.63
CA LEU A 9 4.33 13.03 -1.23
C LEU A 9 3.42 12.33 -2.24
N GLY A 10 3.79 11.08 -2.56
CA GLY A 10 2.98 10.20 -3.41
C GLY A 10 2.37 9.04 -2.65
N CYS A 11 1.29 8.48 -3.21
CA CYS A 11 0.75 7.21 -2.76
C CYS A 11 0.33 6.33 -3.93
N PHE A 12 0.10 5.04 -3.63
CA PHE A 12 -0.18 4.01 -4.64
C PHE A 12 -1.47 3.27 -4.28
N GLY A 13 -2.53 3.55 -5.03
CA GLY A 13 -3.88 3.06 -4.77
C GLY A 13 -4.25 1.87 -5.65
N LEU A 14 -3.94 0.64 -5.21
CA LEU A 14 -4.33 -0.60 -5.89
C LEU A 14 -5.43 -1.36 -5.14
N PRO A 15 -5.25 -1.79 -3.87
CA PRO A 15 -6.22 -2.63 -3.18
C PRO A 15 -7.53 -1.89 -2.89
N GLU A 16 -8.63 -2.64 -2.93
CA GLU A 16 -9.97 -2.17 -2.60
C GLU A 16 -10.47 -2.85 -1.31
N PRO A 17 -11.52 -2.34 -0.65
CA PRO A 17 -12.05 -2.96 0.56
C PRO A 17 -12.32 -4.47 0.43
N ASN A 18 -12.84 -4.91 -0.72
CA ASN A 18 -13.19 -6.31 -0.98
C ASN A 18 -12.24 -7.01 -1.96
N HIS A 19 -11.21 -6.34 -2.45
CA HIS A 19 -10.29 -6.85 -3.47
C HIS A 19 -8.83 -6.49 -3.12
N GLY A 20 -8.33 -7.06 -2.01
CA GLY A 20 -6.94 -6.91 -1.58
C GLY A 20 -6.02 -7.92 -2.25
N SER A 21 -6.20 -9.21 -1.94
CA SER A 21 -5.39 -10.30 -2.51
C SER A 21 -5.70 -10.59 -3.98
N ASP A 22 -6.88 -10.24 -4.45
CA ASP A 22 -7.31 -10.34 -5.85
C ASP A 22 -7.56 -8.95 -6.47
N PRO A 23 -6.53 -8.17 -6.79
CA PRO A 23 -6.69 -6.86 -7.39
C PRO A 23 -7.25 -6.91 -8.82
N GLY A 24 -7.21 -8.06 -9.48
CA GLY A 24 -7.84 -8.27 -10.79
C GLY A 24 -9.36 -8.13 -10.77
N ALA A 25 -9.99 -8.44 -9.64
CA ALA A 25 -11.43 -8.32 -9.45
C ALA A 25 -11.89 -6.90 -9.09
N MET A 26 -10.98 -5.90 -9.04
CA MET A 26 -11.33 -4.52 -8.68
C MET A 26 -12.59 -4.01 -9.36
N ILE A 27 -13.36 -3.21 -8.65
CA ILE A 27 -14.61 -2.60 -9.15
C ILE A 27 -14.48 -1.10 -9.44
N THR A 28 -13.39 -0.44 -9.02
CA THR A 28 -13.11 0.95 -9.40
C THR A 28 -13.12 1.11 -10.92
N ARG A 29 -13.87 2.10 -11.40
CA ARG A 29 -14.09 2.36 -12.83
C ARG A 29 -13.51 3.71 -13.25
N ALA A 30 -12.96 3.71 -14.45
CA ALA A 30 -12.57 4.90 -15.19
C ALA A 30 -13.37 4.92 -16.49
N ARG A 31 -14.45 5.70 -16.52
CA ARG A 31 -15.30 5.87 -17.70
C ARG A 31 -14.72 6.96 -18.58
N LYS A 32 -14.62 6.69 -19.89
CA LYS A 32 -14.19 7.70 -20.86
C LYS A 32 -15.22 8.83 -20.95
N VAL A 33 -14.75 10.06 -20.87
CA VAL A 33 -15.53 11.29 -21.05
C VAL A 33 -14.79 12.26 -21.98
N ALA A 34 -15.40 13.38 -22.35
CA ALA A 34 -14.74 14.39 -23.16
C ALA A 34 -13.49 14.93 -22.47
N GLY A 35 -12.32 14.78 -23.11
CA GLY A 35 -11.02 15.27 -22.61
C GLY A 35 -10.38 14.46 -21.48
N GLY A 36 -10.93 13.29 -21.13
CA GLY A 36 -10.35 12.49 -20.05
C GLY A 36 -11.22 11.34 -19.60
N PHE A 37 -11.17 11.08 -18.29
CA PHE A 37 -11.89 9.98 -17.63
C PHE A 37 -12.61 10.49 -16.39
N SER A 38 -13.73 9.86 -16.06
CA SER A 38 -14.43 10.01 -14.77
C SER A 38 -14.17 8.77 -13.93
N LEU A 39 -13.46 8.93 -12.80
CA LEU A 39 -13.11 7.84 -11.90
C LEU A 39 -14.08 7.76 -10.73
N SER A 40 -14.59 6.53 -10.47
CA SER A 40 -15.47 6.24 -9.33
C SER A 40 -15.10 4.91 -8.68
N GLY A 41 -15.05 4.88 -7.35
CA GLY A 41 -14.69 3.72 -6.55
C GLY A 41 -13.90 4.11 -5.30
N ALA A 42 -13.35 3.10 -4.60
CA ALA A 42 -12.57 3.31 -3.40
C ALA A 42 -11.34 2.40 -3.37
N LYS A 43 -10.24 2.93 -2.84
CA LYS A 43 -9.03 2.17 -2.49
C LYS A 43 -8.83 2.21 -0.98
N MET A 44 -8.36 1.11 -0.41
CA MET A 44 -8.23 0.97 1.04
C MET A 44 -6.83 0.48 1.43
N TRP A 45 -6.41 0.81 2.66
CA TRP A 45 -5.09 0.51 3.21
C TRP A 45 -3.95 1.20 2.45
N ILE A 46 -4.16 2.43 2.02
CA ILE A 46 -3.19 3.17 1.21
C ILE A 46 -2.28 3.99 2.12
N THR A 47 -1.00 3.62 2.12
CA THR A 47 0.05 4.39 2.81
C THR A 47 0.11 5.81 2.24
N ASN A 48 0.16 6.78 3.13
CA ASN A 48 0.23 8.21 2.86
C ASN A 48 -1.00 8.83 2.19
N SER A 49 -2.06 8.13 1.85
CA SER A 49 -3.20 8.76 1.17
C SER A 49 -3.77 9.98 1.91
N PRO A 50 -3.86 10.02 3.26
CA PRO A 50 -4.35 11.20 3.96
C PRO A 50 -3.49 12.46 3.80
N ILE A 51 -2.21 12.31 3.48
CA ILE A 51 -1.23 13.41 3.38
C ILE A 51 -0.57 13.53 1.99
N ALA A 52 -0.87 12.61 1.06
CA ALA A 52 -0.27 12.62 -0.29
C ALA A 52 -0.76 13.81 -1.12
N ASP A 53 0.12 14.35 -1.96
CA ASP A 53 -0.19 15.38 -2.96
C ASP A 53 -0.59 14.76 -4.29
N VAL A 54 0.00 13.60 -4.62
CA VAL A 54 -0.22 12.87 -5.87
C VAL A 54 -0.55 11.40 -5.59
N PHE A 55 -1.49 10.85 -6.38
CA PHE A 55 -2.04 9.52 -6.21
C PHE A 55 -1.91 8.75 -7.52
N VAL A 56 -1.22 7.61 -7.51
CA VAL A 56 -1.24 6.65 -8.62
C VAL A 56 -2.36 5.66 -8.35
N VAL A 57 -3.44 5.70 -9.13
CA VAL A 57 -4.65 4.91 -8.91
C VAL A 57 -4.90 3.97 -10.07
N TRP A 58 -5.24 2.72 -9.75
CA TRP A 58 -5.57 1.68 -10.73
C TRP A 58 -7.08 1.50 -10.82
N ALA A 59 -7.62 1.55 -12.03
CA ALA A 59 -9.04 1.41 -12.30
C ALA A 59 -9.28 0.64 -13.61
N LYS A 60 -10.44 0.02 -13.75
CA LYS A 60 -10.87 -0.61 -15.00
C LYS A 60 -11.50 0.44 -15.93
N ASN A 61 -11.01 0.51 -17.16
CA ASN A 61 -11.65 1.31 -18.22
C ASN A 61 -12.94 0.65 -18.75
N ASP A 62 -13.57 1.26 -19.75
CA ASP A 62 -14.82 0.75 -20.34
C ASP A 62 -14.65 -0.63 -21.00
N ASP A 63 -13.45 -0.99 -21.46
CA ASP A 63 -13.14 -2.34 -21.98
C ASP A 63 -12.86 -3.36 -20.87
N GLY A 64 -12.98 -3.00 -19.59
CA GLY A 64 -12.65 -3.85 -18.45
C GLY A 64 -11.14 -4.05 -18.21
N LYS A 65 -10.29 -3.32 -18.93
CA LYS A 65 -8.83 -3.38 -18.76
C LYS A 65 -8.37 -2.46 -17.64
N ILE A 66 -7.46 -2.96 -16.80
CA ILE A 66 -6.85 -2.17 -15.73
C ILE A 66 -5.87 -1.18 -16.34
N ARG A 67 -6.05 0.10 -16.01
CA ARG A 67 -5.23 1.23 -16.40
C ARG A 67 -4.78 2.01 -15.16
N GLY A 68 -3.69 2.74 -15.26
CA GLY A 68 -3.18 3.60 -14.18
C GLY A 68 -3.49 5.07 -14.46
N PHE A 69 -3.84 5.80 -13.41
CA PHE A 69 -4.22 7.22 -13.49
C PHE A 69 -3.49 8.02 -12.41
N ILE A 70 -3.08 9.23 -12.75
CA ILE A 70 -2.46 10.16 -11.82
C ILE A 70 -3.51 11.18 -11.39
N LEU A 71 -3.84 11.16 -10.08
CA LEU A 71 -4.71 12.15 -9.46
C LEU A 71 -3.88 13.09 -8.59
N GLN A 72 -4.43 14.28 -8.32
CA GLN A 72 -3.80 15.26 -7.44
C GLN A 72 -4.77 15.65 -6.32
N ARG A 73 -4.20 16.01 -5.18
CA ARG A 73 -4.96 16.53 -4.05
C ARG A 73 -5.77 17.76 -4.47
N GLY A 74 -7.00 17.84 -3.99
CA GLY A 74 -7.92 18.93 -4.31
C GLY A 74 -8.77 18.71 -5.57
N MET A 75 -8.58 17.64 -6.32
CA MET A 75 -9.51 17.28 -7.40
C MET A 75 -10.92 17.09 -6.84
N LYS A 76 -11.92 17.64 -7.52
CA LYS A 76 -13.33 17.56 -7.12
C LYS A 76 -13.78 16.08 -7.08
N GLY A 77 -14.42 15.65 -6.01
CA GLY A 77 -14.88 14.27 -5.81
C GLY A 77 -13.83 13.33 -5.21
N LEU A 78 -12.59 13.80 -4.96
CA LEU A 78 -11.54 13.02 -4.31
C LEU A 78 -11.51 13.32 -2.81
N THR A 79 -11.64 12.27 -1.99
CA THR A 79 -11.46 12.34 -0.54
C THR A 79 -10.53 11.23 -0.04
N THR A 80 -9.83 11.48 1.07
CA THR A 80 -8.80 10.58 1.59
C THR A 80 -8.91 10.41 3.11
N PRO A 81 -9.97 9.75 3.60
CA PRO A 81 -10.15 9.54 5.04
C PRO A 81 -9.01 8.70 5.62
N ALA A 82 -8.56 9.07 6.84
CA ALA A 82 -7.52 8.35 7.54
C ALA A 82 -8.07 7.11 8.26
N ILE A 83 -7.28 6.04 8.28
CA ILE A 83 -7.54 4.84 9.07
C ILE A 83 -6.77 4.93 10.39
N HIS A 84 -7.48 4.89 11.51
CA HIS A 84 -6.92 4.95 12.85
C HIS A 84 -7.02 3.60 13.57
N GLY A 85 -6.28 3.45 14.68
CA GLY A 85 -6.37 2.27 15.53
C GLY A 85 -5.74 1.00 14.96
N LYS A 86 -4.82 1.09 14.01
CA LYS A 86 -4.09 -0.07 13.51
C LYS A 86 -3.35 -0.79 14.64
N MET A 87 -3.26 -2.11 14.56
CA MET A 87 -2.57 -2.94 15.55
C MET A 87 -1.05 -2.75 15.48
N GLY A 88 -0.48 -2.73 14.27
CA GLY A 88 0.95 -2.54 14.01
C GLY A 88 1.20 -1.40 13.00
N LEU A 89 2.48 -1.08 12.79
CA LEU A 89 2.92 -0.01 11.87
C LEU A 89 2.19 1.32 12.11
N ARG A 90 1.97 1.68 13.38
CA ARG A 90 1.12 2.81 13.80
C ARG A 90 1.71 4.17 13.41
N ALA A 91 3.01 4.26 13.18
CA ALA A 91 3.68 5.45 12.67
C ALA A 91 3.51 5.64 11.15
N SER A 92 3.07 4.60 10.42
CA SER A 92 2.78 4.68 9.00
C SER A 92 1.39 5.26 8.80
N VAL A 93 1.29 6.50 8.32
CA VAL A 93 0.01 7.13 7.99
C VAL A 93 -0.68 6.31 6.89
N THR A 94 -1.90 5.88 7.15
CA THR A 94 -2.65 4.98 6.26
C THR A 94 -4.09 5.48 6.13
N GLY A 95 -4.67 5.36 4.95
CA GLY A 95 -6.04 5.79 4.72
C GLY A 95 -6.66 5.14 3.50
N GLU A 96 -7.74 5.74 3.05
CA GLU A 96 -8.47 5.36 1.85
C GLU A 96 -8.25 6.42 0.76
N ILE A 97 -8.61 6.07 -0.48
CA ILE A 97 -8.81 6.99 -1.59
C ILE A 97 -10.23 6.76 -2.08
N VAL A 98 -11.11 7.70 -1.84
CA VAL A 98 -12.51 7.62 -2.27
C VAL A 98 -12.72 8.59 -3.44
N MET A 99 -13.26 8.07 -4.53
CA MET A 99 -13.47 8.80 -5.78
C MET A 99 -14.96 8.77 -6.15
N ASP A 100 -15.55 9.95 -6.28
CA ASP A 100 -16.92 10.15 -6.74
C ASP A 100 -16.92 11.02 -7.99
N GLY A 101 -16.82 10.36 -9.15
CA GLY A 101 -16.79 11.02 -10.44
C GLY A 101 -15.60 11.96 -10.64
N VAL A 102 -14.44 11.63 -10.09
CA VAL A 102 -13.22 12.46 -10.23
C VAL A 102 -12.82 12.56 -11.68
N PHE A 103 -12.80 13.78 -12.22
CA PHE A 103 -12.32 14.03 -13.59
C PHE A 103 -10.79 13.97 -13.63
N VAL A 104 -10.25 13.12 -14.51
CA VAL A 104 -8.82 12.94 -14.76
C VAL A 104 -8.54 13.20 -16.24
N PRO A 105 -7.72 14.20 -16.61
CA PRO A 105 -7.37 14.49 -17.99
C PRO A 105 -6.67 13.32 -18.69
N ASP A 106 -6.76 13.26 -20.02
CA ASP A 106 -6.15 12.18 -20.82
C ASP A 106 -4.64 12.04 -20.60
N GLU A 107 -3.93 13.15 -20.45
CA GLU A 107 -2.49 13.17 -20.18
C GLU A 107 -2.07 12.58 -18.84
N ASN A 108 -3.02 12.41 -17.93
CA ASN A 108 -2.79 11.79 -16.62
C ASN A 108 -3.05 10.27 -16.61
N GLU A 109 -3.42 9.67 -17.74
CA GLU A 109 -3.39 8.23 -17.91
C GLU A 109 -1.95 7.76 -18.11
N LEU A 110 -1.50 6.75 -17.37
CA LEU A 110 -0.15 6.18 -17.52
C LEU A 110 -0.02 5.52 -18.89
N PRO A 111 0.95 5.96 -19.74
CA PRO A 111 1.16 5.38 -21.06
C PRO A 111 1.72 3.95 -20.95
N HIS A 112 1.49 3.16 -22.00
CA HIS A 112 2.07 1.82 -22.16
C HIS A 112 1.74 0.80 -21.05
N VAL A 113 0.72 1.08 -20.22
CA VAL A 113 0.29 0.21 -19.14
C VAL A 113 -1.09 -0.38 -19.42
N SER A 114 -1.21 -1.69 -19.37
CA SER A 114 -2.47 -2.41 -19.51
C SER A 114 -2.47 -3.69 -18.68
N GLY A 115 -3.55 -3.92 -17.92
CA GLY A 115 -3.70 -5.08 -17.06
C GLY A 115 -2.86 -5.00 -15.78
N LEU A 116 -2.72 -6.13 -15.08
CA LEU A 116 -2.00 -6.22 -13.80
C LEU A 116 -0.47 -6.10 -13.91
N LYS A 117 0.09 -6.20 -15.11
CA LYS A 117 1.54 -6.05 -15.31
C LYS A 117 2.05 -4.70 -14.82
N GLY A 118 1.26 -3.63 -15.01
CA GLY A 118 1.62 -2.29 -14.53
C GLY A 118 1.84 -2.24 -13.03
N PRO A 119 0.79 -2.48 -12.21
CA PRO A 119 0.94 -2.42 -10.75
C PRO A 119 1.91 -3.46 -10.21
N PHE A 120 1.99 -4.65 -10.78
CA PHE A 120 2.89 -5.71 -10.30
C PHE A 120 4.36 -5.41 -10.56
N THR A 121 4.71 -4.61 -11.56
CA THR A 121 6.09 -4.13 -11.74
C THR A 121 6.57 -3.35 -10.50
N CYS A 122 5.74 -2.44 -9.99
CA CYS A 122 6.04 -1.71 -8.75
C CYS A 122 6.07 -2.64 -7.53
N LEU A 123 5.06 -3.52 -7.40
CA LEU A 123 4.96 -4.43 -6.25
C LEU A 123 6.12 -5.43 -6.18
N ASN A 124 6.64 -5.90 -7.31
CA ASN A 124 7.78 -6.83 -7.31
C ASN A 124 9.05 -6.17 -6.74
N SER A 125 9.28 -4.90 -7.07
CA SER A 125 10.38 -4.14 -6.48
C SER A 125 10.16 -3.88 -4.98
N ALA A 126 8.92 -3.55 -4.58
CA ALA A 126 8.56 -3.29 -3.19
C ALA A 126 8.70 -4.54 -2.31
N ARG A 127 8.31 -5.72 -2.80
CA ARG A 127 8.42 -7.01 -2.08
C ARG A 127 9.84 -7.35 -1.66
N TYR A 128 10.82 -7.01 -2.49
CA TYR A 128 12.23 -7.22 -2.16
C TYR A 128 12.63 -6.45 -0.90
N GLY A 129 12.29 -5.17 -0.82
CA GLY A 129 12.57 -4.34 0.37
C GLY A 129 11.85 -4.83 1.63
N ILE A 130 10.58 -5.25 1.50
CA ILE A 130 9.79 -5.80 2.61
C ILE A 130 10.40 -7.09 3.15
N ALA A 131 10.92 -7.96 2.26
CA ALA A 131 11.58 -9.21 2.67
C ALA A 131 12.81 -8.95 3.55
N TRP A 132 13.63 -7.98 3.20
CA TRP A 132 14.78 -7.56 4.03
C TRP A 132 14.33 -7.03 5.39
N GLY A 133 13.31 -6.18 5.44
CA GLY A 133 12.78 -5.66 6.71
C GLY A 133 12.24 -6.77 7.62
N ALA A 134 11.51 -7.74 7.07
CA ALA A 134 10.99 -8.88 7.81
C ALA A 134 12.13 -9.77 8.38
N LEU A 135 13.21 -9.98 7.59
CA LEU A 135 14.36 -10.75 8.04
C LEU A 135 15.09 -10.04 9.20
N GLY A 136 15.30 -8.73 9.12
CA GLY A 136 15.91 -7.97 10.20
C GLY A 136 15.07 -7.97 11.48
N ALA A 137 13.74 -7.88 11.36
CA ALA A 137 12.84 -7.98 12.50
C ALA A 137 12.90 -9.38 13.16
N ALA A 138 12.96 -10.44 12.36
CA ALA A 138 13.10 -11.81 12.85
C ALA A 138 14.44 -12.01 13.58
N GLU A 139 15.52 -11.45 13.08
CA GLU A 139 16.85 -11.49 13.69
C GLU A 139 16.86 -10.78 15.05
N ASP A 140 16.33 -9.58 15.16
CA ASP A 140 16.23 -8.87 16.45
C ASP A 140 15.39 -9.64 17.47
N CYS A 141 14.24 -10.19 17.06
CA CYS A 141 13.40 -11.03 17.92
C CYS A 141 14.16 -12.26 18.44
N TRP A 142 14.91 -12.92 17.56
CA TRP A 142 15.70 -14.09 17.93
C TRP A 142 16.80 -13.75 18.94
N PHE A 143 17.56 -12.67 18.72
CA PHE A 143 18.61 -12.22 19.63
C PHE A 143 18.04 -11.90 21.02
N ARG A 144 16.94 -11.16 21.09
CA ARG A 144 16.27 -10.81 22.36
C ARG A 144 15.75 -12.04 23.09
N ALA A 145 15.06 -12.93 22.38
CA ALA A 145 14.54 -14.16 22.94
C ALA A 145 15.66 -15.06 23.47
N ARG A 146 16.72 -15.23 22.69
CA ARG A 146 17.91 -16.00 23.08
C ARG A 146 18.55 -15.45 24.36
N GLN A 147 18.78 -14.15 24.44
CA GLN A 147 19.37 -13.51 25.61
C GLN A 147 18.47 -13.71 26.83
N TYR A 148 17.17 -13.46 26.68
CA TYR A 148 16.22 -13.63 27.76
C TYR A 148 16.21 -15.05 28.35
N VAL A 149 16.17 -16.08 27.50
CA VAL A 149 16.11 -17.47 27.98
C VAL A 149 17.42 -17.97 28.64
N MET A 150 18.54 -17.33 28.32
CA MET A 150 19.82 -17.58 28.97
C MET A 150 19.91 -16.90 30.33
N ASP A 151 19.35 -15.71 30.50
CA ASP A 151 19.41 -14.95 31.74
C ASP A 151 18.31 -15.34 32.72
N ARG A 152 17.10 -15.63 32.23
CA ARG A 152 15.94 -16.00 33.06
C ARG A 152 16.11 -17.38 33.67
N LYS A 153 16.14 -17.44 35.02
CA LYS A 153 16.26 -18.68 35.77
C LYS A 153 14.94 -19.07 36.42
N GLN A 154 14.59 -20.34 36.34
CA GLN A 154 13.53 -20.99 37.12
C GLN A 154 14.02 -22.38 37.58
N PHE A 155 13.63 -22.80 38.79
CA PHE A 155 14.10 -24.04 39.39
C PHE A 155 15.64 -24.15 39.46
N GLY A 156 16.32 -23.02 39.72
CA GLY A 156 17.78 -22.94 39.86
C GLY A 156 18.58 -23.00 38.53
N ARG A 157 17.93 -23.04 37.37
CA ARG A 157 18.60 -23.15 36.06
C ARG A 157 18.00 -22.21 35.03
N PRO A 158 18.77 -21.79 33.98
CA PRO A 158 18.26 -20.98 32.87
C PRO A 158 17.09 -21.66 32.13
N LEU A 159 16.16 -20.89 31.59
CA LEU A 159 15.11 -21.42 30.71
C LEU A 159 15.68 -22.16 29.50
N ALA A 160 16.82 -21.70 28.96
CA ALA A 160 17.56 -22.35 27.89
C ALA A 160 17.96 -23.82 28.18
N ALA A 161 17.93 -24.26 29.44
CA ALA A 161 18.18 -25.67 29.81
C ALA A 161 17.00 -26.59 29.46
N ASN A 162 15.85 -26.07 29.04
CA ASN A 162 14.69 -26.84 28.64
C ASN A 162 14.72 -27.16 27.14
N GLN A 163 14.51 -28.43 26.80
CA GLN A 163 14.61 -28.96 25.45
C GLN A 163 13.66 -28.27 24.47
N LEU A 164 12.43 -27.90 24.90
CA LEU A 164 11.45 -27.18 24.06
C LEU A 164 11.87 -25.73 23.74
N ILE A 165 12.74 -25.14 24.57
CA ILE A 165 13.28 -23.79 24.35
C ILE A 165 14.47 -23.83 23.38
N GLN A 166 15.17 -24.95 23.32
CA GLN A 166 16.37 -25.11 22.46
C GLN A 166 16.01 -25.38 21.00
N LYS A 167 14.78 -25.83 20.69
CA LYS A 167 14.27 -26.10 19.35
C LYS A 167 13.60 -24.89 18.74
#